data_89b3253f86ea818163b787d405471042
#
_entry.id   89b3253f86ea818163b787d405471042
#
_cell.length_a   1.000
_cell.length_b   1.000
_cell.length_c   1.000
_cell.angle_alpha   90.00
_cell.angle_beta   90.00
_cell.angle_gamma   90.00
#
_symmetry.space_group_name_H-M   'P 1'
#
loop_
_entity.id
_entity.type
_entity.pdbx_description
1 polymer ?
#
loop_
_entity_poly.entity_id
_entity_poly.type
_entity_poly.pdbx_seq_one_letter_code
_entity_poly.pdbx_strand_id
1 'polypeptide(L)'
;MNILPLHAAPQFTQRVIDWIWNAFGEGMPRAFFQSIVEHSLTPGELPLTFIAVEDDQLLGTVGLWRCDLISRQDLHPWLAALYVDEAARGNGLAGKLQQHVIGYARRAGYHELHLWSACRDFYERYGWHYI
;
A
#
# COMPACT_ATOMS: atom_id res chain seq x y z
N MET A 1 17.91 -2.71 3.79
CA MET A 1 16.55 -2.62 3.20
C MET A 1 16.08 -1.18 3.22
N ASN A 2 15.51 -0.72 2.13
CA ASN A 2 14.96 0.63 2.00
C ASN A 2 13.47 0.57 1.68
N ILE A 3 12.70 1.47 2.30
CA ILE A 3 11.32 1.72 1.91
C ILE A 3 11.29 3.09 1.24
N LEU A 4 10.81 3.14 0.00
CA LEU A 4 10.84 4.33 -0.82
C LEU A 4 9.58 4.43 -1.69
N PRO A 5 9.25 5.63 -2.18
CA PRO A 5 8.13 5.76 -3.11
C PRO A 5 8.46 5.09 -4.44
N LEU A 6 7.44 4.48 -5.06
CA LEU A 6 7.63 3.78 -6.33
C LEU A 6 8.18 4.70 -7.43
N HIS A 7 7.81 5.99 -7.42
CA HIS A 7 8.33 6.93 -8.43
C HIS A 7 9.85 7.09 -8.39
N ALA A 8 10.49 6.74 -7.26
CA ALA A 8 11.95 6.76 -7.14
C ALA A 8 12.60 5.50 -7.73
N ALA A 9 11.82 4.45 -8.00
CA ALA A 9 12.31 3.20 -8.58
C ALA A 9 11.25 2.61 -9.53
N PRO A 10 10.92 3.32 -10.62
CA PRO A 10 9.80 2.95 -11.48
C PRO A 10 9.97 1.64 -12.24
N GLN A 11 11.16 1.07 -12.25
CA GLN A 11 11.41 -0.24 -12.84
C GLN A 11 10.61 -1.37 -12.19
N PHE A 12 10.10 -1.17 -10.97
CA PHE A 12 9.30 -2.17 -10.26
C PHE A 12 7.79 -2.03 -10.52
N THR A 13 7.37 -1.06 -11.32
CA THR A 13 5.96 -0.73 -11.52
C THR A 13 5.12 -1.93 -11.96
N GLN A 14 5.54 -2.64 -13.00
CA GLN A 14 4.76 -3.77 -13.52
C GLN A 14 4.66 -4.91 -12.53
N ARG A 15 5.73 -5.16 -11.78
CA ARG A 15 5.73 -6.20 -10.77
C ARG A 15 4.80 -5.89 -9.61
N VAL A 16 4.76 -4.64 -9.19
CA VAL A 16 3.82 -4.19 -8.17
C VAL A 16 2.38 -4.38 -8.64
N ILE A 17 2.08 -3.99 -9.87
CA ILE A 17 0.75 -4.17 -10.45
C ILE A 17 0.35 -5.65 -10.42
N ASP A 18 1.22 -6.54 -10.88
CA ASP A 18 0.95 -7.97 -10.90
C ASP A 18 0.72 -8.52 -9.49
N TRP A 19 1.52 -8.10 -8.53
CA TRP A 19 1.39 -8.54 -7.15
C TRP A 19 0.03 -8.18 -6.55
N ILE A 20 -0.37 -6.91 -6.67
CA ILE A 20 -1.62 -6.47 -6.05
C ILE A 20 -2.84 -6.98 -6.81
N TRP A 21 -2.73 -7.14 -8.13
CA TRP A 21 -3.79 -7.78 -8.90
C TRP A 21 -4.00 -9.23 -8.48
N ASN A 22 -2.92 -10.00 -8.35
CA ASN A 22 -2.99 -11.39 -7.90
C ASN A 22 -3.50 -11.52 -6.47
N ALA A 23 -3.11 -10.60 -5.58
CA ALA A 23 -3.47 -10.69 -4.16
C ALA A 23 -4.88 -10.17 -3.86
N PHE A 24 -5.34 -9.13 -4.58
CA PHE A 24 -6.55 -8.38 -4.20
C PHE A 24 -7.56 -8.25 -5.34
N GLY A 25 -7.25 -8.75 -6.53
CA GLY A 25 -7.99 -8.46 -7.74
C GLY A 25 -9.10 -9.45 -8.10
N GLU A 26 -9.58 -10.26 -7.17
CA GLU A 26 -10.62 -11.23 -7.49
C GLU A 26 -11.84 -10.54 -8.12
N GLY A 27 -12.15 -10.94 -9.35
CA GLY A 27 -13.26 -10.34 -10.09
C GLY A 27 -12.96 -8.98 -10.72
N MET A 28 -11.73 -8.46 -10.58
CA MET A 28 -11.34 -7.16 -11.12
C MET A 28 -10.30 -7.31 -12.23
N PRO A 29 -10.37 -6.48 -13.29
CA PRO A 29 -9.34 -6.52 -14.33
C PRO A 29 -8.03 -5.92 -13.85
N ARG A 30 -6.92 -6.39 -14.44
CA ARG A 30 -5.59 -5.85 -14.14
C ARG A 30 -5.52 -4.34 -14.40
N ALA A 31 -6.24 -3.85 -15.41
CA ALA A 31 -6.24 -2.44 -15.78
C ALA A 31 -6.69 -1.51 -14.64
N PHE A 32 -7.55 -2.00 -13.73
CA PHE A 32 -7.96 -1.23 -12.55
C PHE A 32 -6.75 -0.91 -11.67
N PHE A 33 -5.94 -1.93 -11.35
CA PHE A 33 -4.75 -1.75 -10.51
C PHE A 33 -3.64 -1.02 -11.26
N GLN A 34 -3.51 -1.28 -12.55
CA GLN A 34 -2.55 -0.57 -13.40
C GLN A 34 -2.78 0.93 -13.35
N SER A 35 -4.04 1.37 -13.47
CA SER A 35 -4.37 2.80 -13.41
C SER A 35 -3.94 3.43 -12.10
N ILE A 36 -4.25 2.79 -10.97
CA ILE A 36 -3.91 3.32 -9.64
C ILE A 36 -2.39 3.41 -9.49
N VAL A 37 -1.68 2.35 -9.81
CA VAL A 37 -0.22 2.29 -9.62
C VAL A 37 0.49 3.27 -10.55
N GLU A 38 0.06 3.37 -11.81
CA GLU A 38 0.67 4.32 -12.74
C GLU A 38 0.43 5.78 -12.32
N HIS A 39 -0.75 6.09 -11.79
CA HIS A 39 -1.02 7.43 -11.26
C HIS A 39 -0.27 7.71 -9.96
N SER A 40 0.22 6.68 -9.28
CA SER A 40 1.05 6.86 -8.09
C SER A 40 2.50 7.25 -8.42
N LEU A 41 2.85 7.31 -9.71
CA LEU A 41 4.18 7.74 -10.13
C LEU A 41 4.34 9.27 -10.13
N THR A 42 3.27 10.02 -9.88
CA THR A 42 3.33 11.47 -9.72
C THR A 42 3.63 11.80 -8.26
N PRO A 43 4.80 12.42 -7.96
CA PRO A 43 5.15 12.74 -6.58
C PRO A 43 4.16 13.70 -5.91
N GLY A 44 3.91 13.47 -4.61
CA GLY A 44 3.19 14.41 -3.78
C GLY A 44 1.67 14.38 -3.87
N GLU A 45 1.11 13.58 -4.77
CA GLU A 45 -0.34 13.49 -4.94
C GLU A 45 -0.82 12.05 -4.73
N LEU A 46 -2.01 11.90 -4.13
CA LEU A 46 -2.65 10.59 -4.04
C LEU A 46 -3.20 10.17 -5.41
N PRO A 47 -3.20 8.89 -5.74
CA PRO A 47 -2.68 7.78 -4.94
C PRO A 47 -1.15 7.75 -4.92
N LEU A 48 -0.58 7.19 -3.85
CA LEU A 48 0.85 6.94 -3.74
C LEU A 48 1.09 5.45 -3.52
N THR A 49 2.24 4.98 -3.97
CA THR A 49 2.69 3.60 -3.76
C THR A 49 4.10 3.64 -3.19
N PHE A 50 4.33 2.86 -2.14
CA PHE A 50 5.64 2.67 -1.53
C PHE A 50 6.09 1.24 -1.71
N ILE A 51 7.38 1.03 -1.79
CA ILE A 51 7.97 -0.29 -1.97
C ILE A 51 9.11 -0.50 -0.98
N ALA A 52 9.32 -1.77 -0.60
CA ALA A 52 10.49 -2.19 0.17
C ALA A 52 11.43 -2.92 -0.77
N VAL A 53 12.69 -2.50 -0.80
CA VAL A 53 13.70 -3.03 -1.71
C VAL A 53 14.97 -3.34 -0.94
N GLU A 54 15.61 -4.47 -1.25
CA GLU A 54 16.92 -4.83 -0.72
C GLU A 54 17.70 -5.54 -1.82
N ASP A 55 18.93 -5.07 -2.09
CA ASP A 55 19.80 -5.64 -3.12
C ASP A 55 19.09 -5.81 -4.48
N ASP A 56 18.38 -4.77 -4.91
CA ASP A 56 17.59 -4.76 -6.15
C ASP A 56 16.43 -5.77 -6.17
N GLN A 57 16.08 -6.32 -5.01
CA GLN A 57 14.95 -7.24 -4.85
C GLN A 57 13.76 -6.51 -4.29
N LEU A 58 12.60 -6.62 -4.95
CA LEU A 58 11.35 -6.10 -4.44
C LEU A 58 10.82 -7.05 -3.37
N LEU A 59 10.63 -6.54 -2.15
CA LEU A 59 10.21 -7.36 -1.00
C LEU A 59 8.76 -7.15 -0.60
N GLY A 60 8.22 -5.96 -0.84
CA GLY A 60 6.84 -5.65 -0.45
C GLY A 60 6.38 -4.33 -1.02
N THR A 61 5.09 -4.06 -0.85
CA THR A 61 4.47 -2.83 -1.32
C THR A 61 3.30 -2.44 -0.42
N VAL A 62 2.97 -1.15 -0.42
CA VAL A 62 1.80 -0.61 0.27
C VAL A 62 1.40 0.70 -0.41
N GLY A 63 0.10 0.97 -0.44
CA GLY A 63 -0.43 2.20 -1.02
C GLY A 63 -0.97 3.17 0.03
N LEU A 64 -0.95 4.44 -0.32
CA LEU A 64 -1.73 5.49 0.34
C LEU A 64 -2.67 6.03 -0.72
N TRP A 65 -3.95 5.62 -0.66
CA TRP A 65 -4.92 5.82 -1.72
C TRP A 65 -6.03 6.77 -1.31
N ARG A 66 -6.70 7.34 -2.30
CA ARG A 66 -7.86 8.22 -2.08
C ARG A 66 -9.03 7.44 -1.51
N CYS A 67 -9.27 6.22 -2.00
CA CYS A 67 -10.37 5.37 -1.57
C CYS A 67 -10.02 3.90 -1.81
N ASP A 68 -10.34 3.04 -0.84
CA ASP A 68 -10.14 1.60 -0.96
C ASP A 68 -11.45 0.82 -0.75
N LEU A 69 -12.48 1.47 -0.27
CA LEU A 69 -13.79 0.88 -0.06
C LEU A 69 -14.87 1.78 -0.65
N ILE A 70 -15.46 1.37 -1.76
CA ILE A 70 -16.40 2.19 -2.53
C ILE A 70 -17.59 2.66 -1.70
N SER A 71 -18.05 1.84 -0.76
CA SER A 71 -19.19 2.18 0.10
C SER A 71 -18.90 3.28 1.14
N ARG A 72 -17.65 3.69 1.28
CA ARG A 72 -17.24 4.68 2.28
C ARG A 72 -16.44 5.81 1.62
N GLN A 73 -17.12 6.55 0.76
CA GLN A 73 -16.50 7.71 0.08
C GLN A 73 -16.24 8.87 1.04
N ASP A 74 -16.83 8.84 2.22
CA ASP A 74 -16.65 9.83 3.28
C ASP A 74 -15.31 9.73 3.99
N LEU A 75 -14.63 8.61 3.87
CA LEU A 75 -13.35 8.37 4.54
C LEU A 75 -12.16 8.56 3.59
N HIS A 76 -11.10 9.19 4.10
CA HIS A 76 -9.94 9.59 3.30
C HIS A 76 -8.79 9.99 4.23
N PRO A 77 -7.51 9.64 3.95
CA PRO A 77 -7.05 8.70 2.95
C PRO A 77 -7.04 7.25 3.47
N TRP A 78 -6.59 6.31 2.62
CA TRP A 78 -6.60 4.88 2.94
C TRP A 78 -5.21 4.27 2.80
N LEU A 79 -4.80 3.47 3.79
CA LEU A 79 -3.75 2.48 3.60
C LEU A 79 -4.35 1.31 2.82
N ALA A 80 -3.71 0.93 1.72
CA ALA A 80 -4.29 -0.05 0.80
C ALA A 80 -3.22 -0.95 0.20
N ALA A 81 -3.64 -2.11 -0.29
CA ALA A 81 -2.81 -3.01 -1.07
C ALA A 81 -1.47 -3.35 -0.41
N LEU A 82 -1.50 -3.62 0.89
CA LEU A 82 -0.32 -4.08 1.62
C LEU A 82 -0.01 -5.52 1.24
N TYR A 83 1.14 -5.75 0.64
CA TYR A 83 1.58 -7.07 0.22
C TYR A 83 3.07 -7.25 0.49
N VAL A 84 3.42 -8.39 1.05
CA VAL A 84 4.81 -8.79 1.31
C VAL A 84 5.07 -10.09 0.56
N ASP A 85 6.16 -10.13 -0.23
CA ASP A 85 6.57 -11.33 -0.93
C ASP A 85 6.77 -12.48 0.05
N GLU A 86 6.36 -13.68 -0.34
CA GLU A 86 6.42 -14.86 0.55
C GLU A 86 7.80 -15.05 1.17
N ALA A 87 8.84 -14.87 0.37
CA ALA A 87 10.22 -15.06 0.83
C ALA A 87 10.65 -14.03 1.88
N ALA A 88 9.94 -12.90 1.98
CA ALA A 88 10.26 -11.81 2.91
C ALA A 88 9.36 -11.78 4.14
N ARG A 89 8.42 -12.72 4.26
CA ARG A 89 7.48 -12.77 5.38
C ARG A 89 8.15 -13.27 6.66
N GLY A 90 7.55 -12.94 7.79
CA GLY A 90 8.04 -13.38 9.09
C GLY A 90 9.14 -12.50 9.69
N ASN A 91 9.47 -11.38 9.05
CA ASN A 91 10.53 -10.47 9.48
C ASN A 91 10.02 -9.07 9.88
N GLY A 92 8.71 -8.92 10.07
CA GLY A 92 8.11 -7.66 10.50
C GLY A 92 7.98 -6.60 9.41
N LEU A 93 8.16 -6.97 8.14
CA LEU A 93 8.12 -6.00 7.04
C LEU A 93 6.74 -5.36 6.88
N ALA A 94 5.66 -6.12 7.08
CA ALA A 94 4.30 -5.58 7.01
C ALA A 94 4.11 -4.42 8.00
N GLY A 95 4.62 -4.57 9.22
CA GLY A 95 4.57 -3.51 10.22
C GLY A 95 5.39 -2.29 9.82
N LYS A 96 6.57 -2.50 9.25
CA LYS A 96 7.43 -1.41 8.78
C LYS A 96 6.79 -0.63 7.64
N LEU A 97 6.15 -1.32 6.69
CA LEU A 97 5.42 -0.67 5.60
C LEU A 97 4.24 0.14 6.13
N GLN A 98 3.49 -0.38 7.09
CA GLN A 98 2.40 0.35 7.73
C GLN A 98 2.92 1.61 8.42
N GLN A 99 3.99 1.50 9.20
CA GLN A 99 4.56 2.65 9.91
C GLN A 99 5.08 3.71 8.94
N HIS A 100 5.62 3.30 7.81
CA HIS A 100 6.06 4.24 6.78
C HIS A 100 4.91 5.07 6.24
N VAL A 101 3.78 4.43 5.91
CA VAL A 101 2.59 5.12 5.40
C VAL A 101 1.97 6.02 6.47
N ILE A 102 1.88 5.53 7.70
CA ILE A 102 1.36 6.32 8.83
C ILE A 102 2.20 7.59 9.02
N GLY A 103 3.52 7.44 9.02
CA GLY A 103 4.43 8.58 9.16
C GLY A 103 4.30 9.57 8.02
N TYR A 104 4.22 9.07 6.79
CA TYR A 104 4.02 9.93 5.63
C TYR A 104 2.71 10.70 5.72
N ALA A 105 1.60 10.01 6.00
CA ALA A 105 0.29 10.64 6.09
C ALA A 105 0.26 11.73 7.18
N ARG A 106 0.89 11.48 8.32
CA ARG A 106 1.00 12.45 9.40
C ARG A 106 1.76 13.68 8.96
N ARG A 107 2.90 13.51 8.31
CA ARG A 107 3.71 14.64 7.82
C ARG A 107 3.00 15.41 6.71
N ALA A 108 2.15 14.75 5.94
CA ALA A 108 1.36 15.39 4.89
C ALA A 108 0.13 16.14 5.43
N GLY A 109 -0.13 16.06 6.74
CA GLY A 109 -1.19 16.81 7.39
C GLY A 109 -2.50 16.04 7.58
N TYR A 110 -2.51 14.75 7.30
CA TYR A 110 -3.71 13.93 7.53
C TYR A 110 -3.82 13.54 9.00
N HIS A 111 -5.00 13.73 9.58
CA HIS A 111 -5.27 13.42 10.98
C HIS A 111 -5.81 12.01 11.18
N GLU A 112 -6.30 11.40 10.13
CA GLU A 112 -6.86 10.05 10.13
C GLU A 112 -6.32 9.27 8.97
N LEU A 113 -6.26 7.95 9.15
CA LEU A 113 -5.89 7.01 8.10
C LEU A 113 -6.78 5.78 8.27
N HIS A 114 -7.35 5.32 7.17
CA HIS A 114 -8.31 4.23 7.17
C HIS A 114 -7.74 3.02 6.44
N LEU A 115 -8.24 1.82 6.79
CA LEU A 115 -8.00 0.63 5.99
C LEU A 115 -9.23 -0.27 6.04
N TRP A 116 -9.41 -1.04 4.97
CA TRP A 116 -10.40 -2.09 4.90
C TRP A 116 -9.69 -3.42 4.70
N SER A 117 -10.14 -4.45 5.45
CA SER A 117 -9.53 -5.77 5.35
C SER A 117 -10.56 -6.85 5.70
N ALA A 118 -10.47 -7.98 4.99
CA ALA A 118 -11.19 -9.19 5.35
C ALA A 118 -10.50 -9.96 6.51
N CYS A 119 -9.27 -9.58 6.85
CA CYS A 119 -8.49 -10.24 7.90
C CYS A 119 -8.79 -9.62 9.26
N ARG A 120 -9.51 -10.34 10.11
CA ARG A 120 -9.76 -9.89 11.48
C ARG A 120 -8.53 -10.07 12.35
N ASP A 121 -8.36 -9.17 13.31
CA ASP A 121 -7.32 -9.22 14.34
C ASP A 121 -5.87 -9.07 13.85
N PHE A 122 -5.66 -9.03 12.55
CA PHE A 122 -4.32 -8.82 12.00
C PHE A 122 -3.84 -7.39 12.25
N TYR A 123 -4.66 -6.41 11.86
CA TYR A 123 -4.25 -4.99 11.92
C TYR A 123 -4.34 -4.42 13.33
N GLU A 124 -5.21 -4.94 14.19
CA GLU A 124 -5.32 -4.47 15.57
C GLU A 124 -4.00 -4.62 16.33
N ARG A 125 -3.18 -5.60 15.96
CA ARG A 125 -1.85 -5.77 16.55
C ARG A 125 -0.92 -4.60 16.28
N TYR A 126 -1.24 -3.78 15.29
CA TYR A 126 -0.46 -2.60 14.90
C TYR A 126 -1.11 -1.29 15.32
N GLY A 127 -2.13 -1.35 16.18
CA GLY A 127 -2.78 -0.15 16.71
C GLY A 127 -4.01 0.33 15.98
N TRP A 128 -4.52 -0.46 15.03
CA TRP A 128 -5.74 -0.11 14.29
C TRP A 128 -6.99 -0.45 15.10
N HIS A 129 -8.03 0.33 14.92
CA HIS A 129 -9.32 0.16 15.61
C HIS A 129 -10.45 0.05 14.60
N TYR A 130 -11.43 -0.80 14.90
CA TYR A 130 -12.66 -0.88 14.11
C TYR A 130 -13.48 0.40 14.28
N ILE A 131 -14.20 0.75 13.23
CA ILE A 131 -15.17 1.85 13.28
C ILE A 131 -16.55 1.37 12.85
#